data_18eb55ff3ec43921a78eb95cbec79fd3
#
_entry.id   18eb55ff3ec43921a78eb95cbec79fd3
#
_cell.length_a   1.000
_cell.length_b   1.000
_cell.length_c   1.000
_cell.angle_alpha   90.00
_cell.angle_beta   90.00
_cell.angle_gamma   90.00
#
_symmetry.space_group_name_H-M   'P 1'
#
loop_
_entity.id
_entity.type
_entity.pdbx_description
1 polymer ?
#
loop_
_entity_poly.entity_id
_entity_poly.type
_entity_poly.pdbx_seq_one_letter_code
_entity_poly.pdbx_strand_id
1 'polypeptide(L)'
;MQSFFSKTDKEYITHLQRYVFEGRIEVVNSERETLRAVEYLRKCKRLGIDTETKPSFKRGVQHQVALLQVATEDSLCFLFRLNFIGFPSSLKSILEDPAIHKVGLSLHDDFRMLSHRTEEFRPAGFTDIQHIAVGMGIEDLSLQKLYANIFGLRISKNA
;
A
#
# COMPACT_ATOMS: atom_id res chain seq x y z
N MET A 1 25.10 -15.36 -3.23
CA MET A 1 24.51 -14.02 -3.04
C MET A 1 23.74 -13.65 -4.30
N GLN A 2 22.46 -13.34 -4.15
CA GLN A 2 21.62 -12.91 -5.27
C GLN A 2 21.97 -11.47 -5.64
N SER A 3 22.23 -11.21 -6.92
CA SER A 3 22.49 -9.87 -7.41
C SER A 3 21.24 -9.30 -8.10
N PHE A 4 21.03 -7.99 -7.95
CA PHE A 4 19.91 -7.28 -8.53
C PHE A 4 20.41 -6.22 -9.53
N PHE A 5 19.56 -5.85 -10.48
CA PHE A 5 19.85 -4.72 -11.34
C PHE A 5 19.84 -3.43 -10.51
N SER A 6 20.70 -2.45 -10.86
CA SER A 6 20.58 -1.12 -10.27
C SER A 6 19.32 -0.41 -10.78
N LYS A 7 19.01 -0.58 -12.06
CA LYS A 7 17.78 -0.12 -12.71
C LYS A 7 17.21 -1.22 -13.58
N THR A 8 15.89 -1.39 -13.53
CA THR A 8 15.20 -2.40 -14.33
C THR A 8 14.67 -1.79 -15.60
N ASP A 9 15.00 -2.40 -16.76
CA ASP A 9 14.55 -1.97 -18.07
C ASP A 9 13.06 -2.35 -18.25
N LYS A 10 12.27 -1.41 -18.78
CA LYS A 10 10.86 -1.66 -19.10
C LYS A 10 10.68 -2.81 -20.09
N GLU A 11 11.56 -2.94 -21.07
CA GLU A 11 11.51 -4.02 -22.06
C GLU A 11 11.69 -5.39 -21.38
N TYR A 12 12.61 -5.48 -20.42
CA TYR A 12 12.81 -6.70 -19.65
C TYR A 12 11.51 -7.14 -18.96
N ILE A 13 10.77 -6.18 -18.37
CA ILE A 13 9.54 -6.46 -17.64
C ILE A 13 8.46 -7.04 -18.56
N THR A 14 8.36 -6.58 -19.80
CA THR A 14 7.33 -7.04 -20.75
C THR A 14 7.45 -8.53 -21.07
N HIS A 15 8.62 -9.12 -20.90
CA HIS A 15 8.88 -10.54 -21.18
C HIS A 15 8.70 -11.43 -19.94
N LEU A 16 8.44 -10.87 -18.78
CA LEU A 16 8.27 -11.64 -17.55
C LEU A 16 6.86 -12.22 -17.44
N GLN A 17 6.77 -13.36 -16.74
CA GLN A 17 5.49 -13.96 -16.39
C GLN A 17 4.72 -13.02 -15.46
N ARG A 18 3.42 -12.84 -15.72
CA ARG A 18 2.57 -11.99 -14.91
C ARG A 18 2.29 -12.63 -13.55
N TYR A 19 2.47 -11.86 -12.48
CA TYR A 19 1.99 -12.22 -11.17
C TYR A 19 0.48 -11.99 -11.10
N VAL A 20 -0.27 -12.96 -10.56
CA VAL A 20 -1.70 -12.85 -10.34
C VAL A 20 -1.96 -13.03 -8.86
N PHE A 21 -2.67 -12.06 -8.24
CA PHE A 21 -3.09 -12.17 -6.86
C PHE A 21 -4.20 -13.21 -6.77
N GLU A 22 -3.94 -14.30 -6.05
CA GLU A 22 -4.88 -15.42 -5.89
C GLU A 22 -5.62 -15.39 -4.56
N GLY A 23 -5.40 -14.34 -3.76
CA GLY A 23 -6.03 -14.19 -2.46
C GLY A 23 -7.44 -13.65 -2.55
N ARG A 24 -8.01 -13.39 -1.37
CA ARG A 24 -9.37 -12.85 -1.24
C ARG A 24 -9.31 -11.34 -1.05
N ILE A 25 -10.23 -10.64 -1.73
CA ILE A 25 -10.40 -9.19 -1.62
C ILE A 25 -11.71 -8.91 -0.91
N GLU A 26 -11.67 -8.11 0.15
CA GLU A 26 -12.83 -7.66 0.88
C GLU A 26 -12.96 -6.14 0.80
N VAL A 27 -14.06 -5.66 0.23
CA VAL A 27 -14.36 -4.23 0.14
C VAL A 27 -15.08 -3.81 1.41
N VAL A 28 -14.59 -2.74 2.05
CA VAL A 28 -15.13 -2.21 3.31
C VAL A 28 -15.82 -0.88 3.04
N ASN A 29 -17.15 -0.86 3.19
CA ASN A 29 -18.01 0.29 2.88
C ASN A 29 -18.77 0.84 4.10
N SER A 30 -18.69 0.18 5.25
CA SER A 30 -19.49 0.55 6.41
C SER A 30 -18.67 0.50 7.69
N GLU A 31 -19.19 1.12 8.74
CA GLU A 31 -18.56 1.08 10.06
C GLU A 31 -18.48 -0.36 10.61
N ARG A 32 -19.54 -1.13 10.43
CA ARG A 32 -19.58 -2.52 10.88
C ARG A 32 -18.51 -3.37 10.19
N GLU A 33 -18.38 -3.23 8.89
CA GLU A 33 -17.35 -3.92 8.14
C GLU A 33 -15.94 -3.46 8.55
N THR A 34 -15.79 -2.16 8.82
CA THR A 34 -14.52 -1.61 9.30
C THR A 34 -14.10 -2.25 10.62
N LEU A 35 -15.02 -2.35 11.57
CA LEU A 35 -14.71 -2.95 12.89
C LEU A 35 -14.29 -4.41 12.76
N ARG A 36 -14.95 -5.18 11.90
CA ARG A 36 -14.58 -6.57 11.62
C ARG A 36 -13.18 -6.67 11.01
N ALA A 37 -12.91 -5.83 10.03
CA ALA A 37 -11.62 -5.81 9.36
C ALA A 37 -10.50 -5.43 10.34
N VAL A 38 -10.72 -4.40 11.15
CA VAL A 38 -9.74 -3.94 12.13
C VAL A 38 -9.46 -5.02 13.19
N GLU A 39 -10.48 -5.73 13.64
CA GLU A 39 -10.31 -6.84 14.58
C GLU A 39 -9.39 -7.92 14.00
N TYR A 40 -9.59 -8.26 12.73
CA TYR A 40 -8.72 -9.21 12.04
C TYR A 40 -7.30 -8.68 11.90
N LEU A 41 -7.14 -7.42 11.48
CA LEU A 41 -5.83 -6.80 11.24
C LEU A 41 -5.00 -6.69 12.53
N ARG A 42 -5.63 -6.50 13.68
CA ARG A 42 -4.92 -6.42 14.97
C ARG A 42 -4.17 -7.70 15.31
N LYS A 43 -4.59 -8.82 14.77
CA LYS A 43 -3.95 -10.12 14.99
C LYS A 43 -2.80 -10.39 14.02
N CYS A 44 -2.65 -9.56 13.00
CA CYS A 44 -1.61 -9.70 11.99
C CYS A 44 -0.32 -9.05 12.49
N LYS A 45 0.81 -9.68 12.19
CA LYS A 45 2.13 -9.15 12.57
C LYS A 45 2.65 -8.14 11.56
N ARG A 46 2.29 -8.31 10.28
CA ARG A 46 2.80 -7.50 9.19
C ARG A 46 1.71 -7.24 8.17
N LEU A 47 1.60 -5.98 7.76
CA LEU A 47 0.60 -5.53 6.80
C LEU A 47 1.28 -4.79 5.66
N GLY A 48 0.75 -4.94 4.44
CA GLY A 48 1.13 -4.11 3.32
C GLY A 48 0.13 -2.97 3.16
N ILE A 49 0.61 -1.75 2.93
CA ILE A 49 -0.24 -0.55 2.88
C ILE A 49 -0.02 0.19 1.56
N ASP A 50 -1.12 0.59 0.94
CA ASP A 50 -1.12 1.47 -0.22
C ASP A 50 -2.38 2.34 -0.19
N THR A 51 -2.33 3.50 -0.85
CA THR A 51 -3.47 4.38 -0.99
C THR A 51 -3.70 4.75 -2.44
N GLU A 52 -4.96 5.06 -2.78
CA GLU A 52 -5.32 5.53 -4.11
C GLU A 52 -6.19 6.77 -3.99
N THR A 53 -5.88 7.77 -4.82
CA THR A 53 -6.61 9.03 -4.90
C THR A 53 -7.16 9.17 -6.30
N LYS A 54 -8.43 9.61 -6.41
CA LYS A 54 -9.01 9.90 -7.71
C LYS A 54 -8.22 11.02 -8.39
N PRO A 55 -7.71 10.81 -9.61
CA PRO A 55 -6.98 11.86 -10.30
C PRO A 55 -7.89 13.06 -10.60
N SER A 56 -7.33 14.27 -10.46
CA SER A 56 -8.03 15.51 -10.80
C SER A 56 -7.47 16.06 -12.10
N PHE A 57 -8.37 16.29 -13.08
CA PHE A 57 -8.02 16.92 -14.36
C PHE A 57 -8.38 18.41 -14.37
N LYS A 58 -8.95 18.93 -13.29
CA LYS A 58 -9.27 20.34 -13.14
C LYS A 58 -8.18 21.06 -12.36
N ARG A 59 -7.72 22.19 -12.89
CA ARG A 59 -6.73 23.03 -12.23
C ARG A 59 -7.28 23.51 -10.88
N GLY A 60 -6.48 23.36 -9.81
CA GLY A 60 -6.85 23.79 -8.47
C GLY A 60 -7.81 22.85 -7.72
N VAL A 61 -8.25 21.76 -8.34
CA VAL A 61 -9.08 20.74 -7.67
C VAL A 61 -8.20 19.58 -7.23
N GLN A 62 -8.16 19.32 -5.93
CA GLN A 62 -7.47 18.19 -5.35
C GLN A 62 -8.48 17.31 -4.61
N HIS A 63 -8.53 16.01 -4.97
CA HIS A 63 -9.38 15.05 -4.29
C HIS A 63 -8.67 14.48 -3.06
N GLN A 64 -9.46 14.16 -2.02
CA GLN A 64 -8.94 13.41 -0.89
C GLN A 64 -8.66 11.97 -1.28
N VAL A 65 -7.78 11.31 -0.53
CA VAL A 65 -7.53 9.87 -0.71
C VAL A 65 -8.85 9.10 -0.60
N ALA A 66 -9.14 8.27 -1.60
CA ALA A 66 -10.42 7.56 -1.68
C ALA A 66 -10.35 6.12 -1.20
N LEU A 67 -9.20 5.49 -1.33
CA LEU A 67 -9.02 4.07 -1.04
C LEU A 67 -7.76 3.84 -0.21
N LEU A 68 -7.90 3.08 0.87
CA LEU A 68 -6.78 2.54 1.63
C LEU A 68 -6.78 1.03 1.43
N GLN A 69 -5.68 0.50 0.91
CA GLN A 69 -5.49 -0.93 0.69
C GLN A 69 -4.62 -1.49 1.79
N VAL A 70 -5.09 -2.54 2.45
CA VAL A 70 -4.35 -3.21 3.51
C VAL A 70 -4.30 -4.71 3.22
N ALA A 71 -3.10 -5.21 2.94
CA ALA A 71 -2.88 -6.61 2.62
C ALA A 71 -2.25 -7.34 3.80
N THR A 72 -2.64 -8.61 3.99
CA THR A 72 -2.11 -9.48 5.04
C THR A 72 -1.20 -10.54 4.45
N GLU A 73 -0.41 -11.20 5.29
CA GLU A 73 0.50 -12.25 4.84
C GLU A 73 -0.24 -13.53 4.42
N ASP A 74 -1.48 -13.73 4.86
CA ASP A 74 -2.30 -14.89 4.52
C ASP A 74 -3.21 -14.64 3.30
N SER A 75 -2.79 -13.76 2.40
CA SER A 75 -3.42 -13.51 1.10
C SER A 75 -4.83 -12.92 1.17
N LEU A 76 -5.05 -12.03 2.14
CA LEU A 76 -6.28 -11.28 2.28
C LEU A 76 -5.97 -9.79 2.04
N CYS A 77 -6.77 -9.12 1.23
CA CYS A 77 -6.62 -7.69 0.99
C CYS A 77 -7.92 -6.97 1.30
N PHE A 78 -7.86 -5.99 2.21
CA PHE A 78 -8.99 -5.12 2.53
C PHE A 78 -8.89 -3.83 1.73
N LEU A 79 -10.00 -3.45 1.09
CA LEU A 79 -10.13 -2.19 0.38
C LEU A 79 -11.07 -1.28 1.17
N PHE A 80 -10.51 -0.38 1.96
CA PHE A 80 -11.28 0.57 2.76
C PHE A 80 -11.65 1.77 1.88
N ARG A 81 -12.94 1.92 1.58
CA ARG A 81 -13.45 3.00 0.76
C ARG A 81 -13.72 4.24 1.63
N LEU A 82 -12.71 5.09 1.74
CA LEU A 82 -12.70 6.22 2.69
C LEU A 82 -13.77 7.28 2.39
N ASN A 83 -14.26 7.36 1.16
CA ASN A 83 -15.39 8.24 0.85
C ASN A 83 -16.70 7.80 1.52
N PHE A 84 -16.79 6.52 1.92
CA PHE A 84 -17.96 5.96 2.58
C PHE A 84 -17.81 5.87 4.09
N ILE A 85 -16.61 5.55 4.58
CA ILE A 85 -16.37 5.32 6.00
C ILE A 85 -15.60 6.45 6.68
N GLY A 86 -15.07 7.41 5.90
CA GLY A 86 -14.15 8.41 6.43
C GLY A 86 -12.83 7.77 6.85
N PHE A 87 -12.18 8.33 7.85
CA PHE A 87 -10.99 7.75 8.44
C PHE A 87 -11.27 7.44 9.91
N PRO A 88 -11.94 6.30 10.21
CA PRO A 88 -12.36 5.97 11.57
C PRO A 88 -11.18 5.80 12.51
N SER A 89 -11.38 6.15 13.78
CA SER A 89 -10.33 6.04 14.80
C SER A 89 -9.83 4.60 14.96
N SER A 90 -10.70 3.60 14.76
CA SER A 90 -10.32 2.19 14.82
C SER A 90 -9.30 1.83 13.74
N LEU A 91 -9.52 2.28 12.50
CA LEU A 91 -8.61 2.07 11.38
C LEU A 91 -7.33 2.88 11.57
N LYS A 92 -7.47 4.15 11.95
CA LYS A 92 -6.34 5.03 12.24
C LYS A 92 -5.41 4.42 13.30
N SER A 93 -5.99 3.79 14.33
CA SER A 93 -5.21 3.17 15.42
C SER A 93 -4.30 2.03 14.94
N ILE A 94 -4.70 1.30 13.89
CA ILE A 94 -3.84 0.28 13.27
C ILE A 94 -2.59 0.94 12.67
N LEU A 95 -2.78 2.05 11.98
CA LEU A 95 -1.68 2.76 11.30
C LEU A 95 -0.78 3.50 12.29
N GLU A 96 -1.27 3.80 13.48
CA GLU A 96 -0.51 4.50 14.53
C GLU A 96 0.11 3.55 15.57
N ASP A 97 -0.18 2.26 15.50
CA ASP A 97 0.32 1.28 16.46
C ASP A 97 1.71 0.79 16.06
N PRO A 98 2.76 1.11 16.85
CA PRO A 98 4.11 0.66 16.52
C PRO A 98 4.31 -0.85 16.68
N ALA A 99 3.40 -1.54 17.38
CA ALA A 99 3.47 -3.00 17.54
C ALA A 99 2.99 -3.76 16.29
N ILE A 100 2.23 -3.11 15.42
CA ILE A 100 1.80 -3.68 14.16
C ILE A 100 2.72 -3.16 13.06
N HIS A 101 3.52 -4.04 12.47
CA HIS A 101 4.46 -3.66 11.42
C HIS A 101 3.73 -3.45 10.10
N LYS A 102 3.94 -2.29 9.47
CA LYS A 102 3.36 -1.96 8.18
C LYS A 102 4.46 -1.67 7.17
N VAL A 103 4.25 -2.10 5.94
CA VAL A 103 5.20 -1.97 4.84
C VAL A 103 4.50 -1.28 3.67
N GLY A 104 5.18 -0.35 3.04
CA GLY A 104 4.66 0.31 1.85
C GLY A 104 5.76 0.91 1.02
N LEU A 105 5.40 1.50 -0.11
CA LEU A 105 6.34 2.11 -1.05
C LEU A 105 6.07 3.61 -1.14
N SER A 106 7.10 4.43 -0.94
CA SER A 106 7.01 5.90 -1.05
C SER A 106 5.91 6.47 -0.17
N LEU A 107 5.93 6.11 1.10
CA LEU A 107 4.83 6.34 2.05
C LEU A 107 4.61 7.82 2.43
N HIS A 108 5.56 8.69 2.15
CA HIS A 108 5.45 10.10 2.53
C HIS A 108 4.17 10.76 1.98
N ASP A 109 3.88 10.54 0.70
CA ASP A 109 2.66 11.10 0.08
C ASP A 109 1.40 10.46 0.63
N ASP A 110 1.42 9.15 0.89
CA ASP A 110 0.29 8.45 1.49
C ASP A 110 -0.06 9.03 2.86
N PHE A 111 0.95 9.26 3.70
CA PHE A 111 0.76 9.84 5.03
C PHE A 111 0.20 11.26 4.94
N ARG A 112 0.73 12.06 4.03
CA ARG A 112 0.25 13.42 3.81
C ARG A 112 -1.23 13.43 3.40
N MET A 113 -1.61 12.56 2.46
CA MET A 113 -2.99 12.47 2.00
C MET A 113 -3.94 11.95 3.08
N LEU A 114 -3.51 10.97 3.86
CA LEU A 114 -4.31 10.47 4.98
C LEU A 114 -4.47 11.53 6.08
N SER A 115 -3.45 12.35 6.32
CA SER A 115 -3.50 13.40 7.32
C SER A 115 -4.57 14.46 7.03
N HIS A 116 -4.99 14.62 5.77
CA HIS A 116 -6.05 15.53 5.40
C HIS A 116 -7.45 15.06 5.83
N ARG A 117 -7.58 13.78 6.24
CA ARG A 117 -8.85 13.21 6.68
C ARG A 117 -9.03 13.20 8.20
N THR A 118 -8.06 13.67 8.95
CA THR A 118 -8.09 13.66 10.41
C THR A 118 -7.35 14.88 10.95
N GLU A 119 -7.63 15.27 12.17
CA GLU A 119 -6.98 16.43 12.80
C GLU A 119 -5.52 16.15 13.13
N GLU A 120 -5.21 14.92 13.53
CA GLU A 120 -3.85 14.54 13.90
C GLU A 120 -3.60 13.11 13.44
N PHE A 121 -2.49 12.89 12.74
CA PHE A 121 -2.10 11.57 12.26
C PHE A 121 -0.62 11.33 12.57
N ARG A 122 -0.34 10.29 13.35
CA ARG A 122 1.00 9.91 13.77
C ARG A 122 1.30 8.46 13.37
N PRO A 123 1.59 8.21 12.07
CA PRO A 123 1.90 6.84 11.64
C PRO A 123 3.14 6.31 12.35
N ALA A 124 3.08 5.03 12.72
CA ALA A 124 4.17 4.37 13.44
C ALA A 124 4.26 2.91 13.03
N GLY A 125 5.43 2.31 13.16
CA GLY A 125 5.67 0.92 12.81
C GLY A 125 5.78 0.67 11.30
N PHE A 126 6.11 1.68 10.51
CA PHE A 126 6.21 1.60 9.06
C PHE A 126 7.64 1.38 8.58
N THR A 127 7.76 0.58 7.52
CA THR A 127 8.98 0.44 6.74
C THR A 127 8.68 0.80 5.30
N ASP A 128 9.45 1.72 4.73
CA ASP A 128 9.32 2.08 3.31
C ASP A 128 10.26 1.20 2.49
N ILE A 129 9.69 0.45 1.56
CA ILE A 129 10.45 -0.48 0.71
C ILE A 129 11.50 0.27 -0.12
N GLN A 130 11.23 1.53 -0.49
CA GLN A 130 12.17 2.33 -1.27
C GLN A 130 13.49 2.54 -0.51
N HIS A 131 13.43 2.74 0.80
CA HIS A 131 14.62 2.89 1.64
C HIS A 131 15.44 1.59 1.69
N ILE A 132 14.75 0.44 1.76
CA ILE A 132 15.42 -0.86 1.73
C ILE A 132 16.10 -1.07 0.37
N ALA A 133 15.41 -0.76 -0.72
CA ALA A 133 15.93 -0.91 -2.09
C ALA A 133 17.21 -0.09 -2.30
N VAL A 134 17.25 1.13 -1.82
CA VAL A 134 18.44 1.98 -1.89
C VAL A 134 19.62 1.29 -1.20
N GLY A 135 19.41 0.72 -0.02
CA GLY A 135 20.44 -0.03 0.71
C GLY A 135 20.94 -1.27 -0.02
N MET A 136 20.15 -1.81 -0.97
CA MET A 136 20.52 -2.95 -1.81
C MET A 136 21.13 -2.54 -3.15
N GLY A 137 21.35 -1.24 -3.37
CA GLY A 137 21.88 -0.73 -4.63
C GLY A 137 20.86 -0.64 -5.76
N ILE A 138 19.57 -0.69 -5.45
CA ILE A 138 18.48 -0.62 -6.43
C ILE A 138 17.97 0.83 -6.50
N GLU A 139 17.95 1.39 -7.69
CA GLU A 139 17.50 2.76 -7.96
C GLU A 139 16.06 2.84 -8.48
N ASP A 140 15.40 1.69 -8.65
CA ASP A 140 14.02 1.65 -9.12
C ASP A 140 13.08 2.36 -8.14
N LEU A 141 12.16 3.18 -8.67
CA LEU A 141 11.22 3.96 -7.87
C LEU A 141 9.81 3.38 -7.86
N SER A 142 9.45 2.57 -8.88
CA SER A 142 8.11 2.00 -8.98
C SER A 142 8.06 0.58 -8.43
N LEU A 143 6.90 0.21 -7.88
CA LEU A 143 6.68 -1.14 -7.38
C LEU A 143 6.84 -2.19 -8.49
N GLN A 144 6.38 -1.87 -9.70
CA GLN A 144 6.49 -2.75 -10.85
C GLN A 144 7.94 -3.10 -11.17
N LYS A 145 8.81 -2.10 -11.18
CA LYS A 145 10.24 -2.31 -11.45
C LYS A 145 10.93 -3.04 -10.31
N LEU A 146 10.64 -2.66 -9.07
CA LEU A 146 11.19 -3.33 -7.89
C LEU A 146 10.78 -4.80 -7.85
N TYR A 147 9.50 -5.08 -8.11
CA TYR A 147 8.99 -6.44 -8.10
C TYR A 147 9.64 -7.30 -9.19
N ALA A 148 9.77 -6.73 -10.40
CA ALA A 148 10.43 -7.41 -11.52
C ALA A 148 11.90 -7.70 -11.21
N ASN A 149 12.60 -6.72 -10.63
CA ASN A 149 14.01 -6.84 -10.29
C ASN A 149 14.24 -7.93 -9.23
N ILE A 150 13.42 -7.92 -8.18
CA ILE A 150 13.63 -8.80 -7.02
C ILE A 150 13.07 -10.21 -7.28
N PHE A 151 11.88 -10.31 -7.86
CA PHE A 151 11.16 -11.58 -7.98
C PHE A 151 11.14 -12.16 -9.41
N GLY A 152 11.56 -11.38 -10.41
CA GLY A 152 11.52 -11.84 -11.79
C GLY A 152 10.10 -12.04 -12.34
N LEU A 153 9.12 -11.33 -11.78
CA LEU A 153 7.72 -11.39 -12.19
C LEU A 153 7.20 -10.00 -12.51
N ARG A 154 6.17 -9.95 -13.36
CA ARG A 154 5.54 -8.70 -13.78
C ARG A 154 4.21 -8.51 -13.06
N ILE A 155 4.02 -7.33 -12.44
CA ILE A 155 2.71 -6.92 -11.93
C ILE A 155 2.09 -5.87 -12.83
N SER A 156 0.76 -5.89 -12.95
CA SER A 156 0.01 -4.96 -13.79
C SER A 156 -0.82 -4.02 -12.93
N LYS A 157 -0.85 -2.73 -13.29
CA LYS A 157 -1.74 -1.76 -12.66
C LYS A 157 -3.16 -1.85 -13.18
N ASN A 158 -3.34 -2.45 -14.36
CA ASN A 158 -4.63 -2.57 -15.03
C ASN A 158 -5.16 -4.01 -14.89
N ALA A 159 -5.36 -4.40 -13.67
CA ALA A 159 -5.95 -5.70 -13.41
C ALA A 159 -7.46 -5.68 -13.60
#